data_9ad747793be3038155c2b44aeec81f27
#
_entry.id   9ad747793be3038155c2b44aeec81f27
#
_cell.length_a   1.000
_cell.length_b   1.000
_cell.length_c   1.000
_cell.angle_alpha   90.00
_cell.angle_beta   90.00
_cell.angle_gamma   90.00
#
_symmetry.space_group_name_H-M   'P 1'
#
loop_
_entity.id
_entity.type
_entity.pdbx_description
1 polymer ?
#
loop_
_entity_poly.entity_id
_entity_poly.type
_entity_poly.pdbx_seq_one_letter_code
_entity_poly.pdbx_strand_id
1 'polypeptide(L)'
;MEVYKIIGLLLVVIAILISSMLSIVYYVRHAKYKKVNTSLGKTGGEIATILLKKYNLKDIKLEKISGKERYFFTSDTIYLSEDIYSGKTLYDTAVSAYTTYPFIKKIESKYLIKFLENLSSFLKYTILFGYSIIVLGLSFEISNLVWIGIYLLVFAFITNLWLFLEENKLTRLIVMELRDDEIIDIKEKESLTKMLSSIINLSVASLVFNLTSSFQKIINILINDEE
;
A
#
# COMPACT_ATOMS: atom_id res chain seq x y z
N MET A 1 -10.79 -32.68 10.13
CA MET A 1 -11.54 -31.42 9.99
C MET A 1 -11.16 -30.40 11.07
N GLU A 2 -11.13 -30.74 12.37
CA GLU A 2 -10.78 -29.85 13.49
C GLU A 2 -9.41 -29.16 13.38
N VAL A 3 -8.37 -29.89 12.99
CA VAL A 3 -6.99 -29.35 12.88
C VAL A 3 -6.90 -28.21 11.87
N TYR A 4 -7.58 -28.30 10.74
CA TYR A 4 -7.57 -27.24 9.71
C TYR A 4 -8.34 -25.98 10.17
N LYS A 5 -9.42 -26.15 10.93
CA LYS A 5 -10.17 -25.03 11.55
C LYS A 5 -9.26 -24.26 12.53
N ILE A 6 -8.52 -25.00 13.37
CA ILE A 6 -7.58 -24.41 14.35
C ILE A 6 -6.44 -23.65 13.65
N ILE A 7 -5.82 -24.27 12.62
CA ILE A 7 -4.74 -23.62 11.84
C ILE A 7 -5.27 -22.36 11.14
N GLY A 8 -6.45 -22.43 10.53
CA GLY A 8 -7.08 -21.29 9.89
C GLY A 8 -7.35 -20.14 10.87
N LEU A 9 -7.89 -20.43 12.03
CA LEU A 9 -8.12 -19.43 13.08
C LEU A 9 -6.82 -18.79 13.56
N LEU A 10 -5.78 -19.59 13.76
CA LEU A 10 -4.47 -19.12 14.20
C LEU A 10 -3.83 -18.17 13.18
N LEU A 11 -3.92 -18.49 11.88
CA LEU A 11 -3.46 -17.63 10.80
C LEU A 11 -4.22 -16.30 10.76
N VAL A 12 -5.53 -16.31 10.98
CA VAL A 12 -6.37 -15.11 11.08
C VAL A 12 -5.91 -14.22 12.24
N VAL A 13 -5.70 -14.80 13.42
CA VAL A 13 -5.22 -14.05 14.60
C VAL A 13 -3.86 -13.42 14.35
N ILE A 14 -2.91 -14.17 13.79
CA ILE A 14 -1.57 -13.65 13.44
C ILE A 14 -1.68 -12.50 12.44
N ALA A 15 -2.51 -12.62 11.41
CA ALA A 15 -2.71 -11.59 10.41
C ALA A 15 -3.30 -10.30 11.01
N ILE A 16 -4.27 -10.41 11.94
CA ILE A 16 -4.84 -9.26 12.65
C ILE A 16 -3.77 -8.59 13.52
N LEU A 17 -2.96 -9.35 14.23
CA LEU A 17 -1.88 -8.80 15.06
C LEU A 17 -0.85 -8.04 14.22
N ILE A 18 -0.41 -8.60 13.10
CA ILE A 18 0.53 -7.95 12.18
C ILE A 18 -0.07 -6.65 11.61
N SER A 19 -1.31 -6.70 11.11
CA SER A 19 -2.00 -5.52 10.56
C SER A 19 -2.15 -4.42 11.60
N SER A 20 -2.54 -4.79 12.82
CA SER A 20 -2.70 -3.84 13.92
C SER A 20 -1.37 -3.19 14.29
N MET A 21 -0.29 -3.98 14.38
CA MET A 21 1.05 -3.47 14.68
C MET A 21 1.53 -2.48 13.62
N LEU A 22 1.39 -2.80 12.33
CA LEU A 22 1.78 -1.93 11.23
C LEU A 22 0.97 -0.63 11.23
N SER A 23 -0.33 -0.72 11.51
CA SER A 23 -1.22 0.45 11.62
C SER A 23 -0.82 1.35 12.79
N ILE A 24 -0.54 0.78 13.96
CA ILE A 24 -0.08 1.54 15.14
C ILE A 24 1.23 2.28 14.82
N VAL A 25 2.19 1.61 14.19
CA VAL A 25 3.46 2.24 13.78
C VAL A 25 3.22 3.42 12.84
N TYR A 26 2.30 3.28 11.89
CA TYR A 26 1.92 4.38 10.99
C TYR A 26 1.33 5.55 11.78
N TYR A 27 0.32 5.34 12.61
CA TYR A 27 -0.35 6.41 13.35
C TYR A 27 0.60 7.15 14.31
N VAL A 28 1.49 6.43 14.98
CA VAL A 28 2.51 7.04 15.86
C VAL A 28 3.45 7.93 15.05
N ARG A 29 3.95 7.46 13.91
CA ARG A 29 4.84 8.22 13.04
C ARG A 29 4.12 9.41 12.40
N HIS A 30 2.89 9.21 11.94
CA HIS A 30 2.04 10.26 11.41
C HIS A 30 1.87 11.40 12.43
N ALA A 31 1.42 11.07 13.65
CA ALA A 31 1.23 12.06 14.72
C ALA A 31 2.52 12.82 15.08
N LYS A 32 3.68 12.15 14.98
CA LYS A 32 4.99 12.78 15.19
C LYS A 32 5.38 13.68 14.02
N TYR A 33 5.39 13.18 12.79
CA TYR A 33 5.97 13.87 11.64
C TYR A 33 5.05 14.93 11.04
N LYS A 34 3.76 14.90 11.36
CA LYS A 34 2.82 15.98 11.04
C LYS A 34 3.05 17.26 11.86
N LYS A 35 3.82 17.17 12.93
CA LYS A 35 4.19 18.33 13.78
C LYS A 35 5.58 18.88 13.45
N VAL A 36 6.34 18.22 12.61
CA VAL A 36 7.72 18.58 12.27
C VAL A 36 7.74 19.21 10.88
N ASN A 37 7.99 20.50 10.82
CA ASN A 37 8.18 21.18 9.54
C ASN A 37 9.53 20.80 8.93
N THR A 38 9.58 20.76 7.61
CA THR A 38 10.85 20.60 6.90
C THR A 38 11.67 21.88 7.00
N SER A 39 13.00 21.75 7.08
CA SER A 39 13.94 22.87 7.21
C SER A 39 13.84 23.86 6.05
N LEU A 40 13.53 23.38 4.86
CA LEU A 40 13.41 24.20 3.65
C LEU A 40 12.02 24.80 3.43
N GLY A 41 11.03 24.43 4.24
CA GLY A 41 9.71 25.02 4.28
C GLY A 41 8.90 24.91 2.97
N LYS A 42 9.25 23.99 2.07
CA LYS A 42 8.50 23.74 0.84
C LYS A 42 7.19 23.03 1.15
N THR A 43 6.13 23.44 0.44
CA THR A 43 4.81 22.80 0.58
C THR A 43 4.73 21.47 -0.17
N GLY A 44 3.80 20.59 0.21
CA GLY A 44 3.59 19.35 -0.49
C GLY A 44 3.28 19.55 -1.98
N GLY A 45 2.48 20.56 -2.33
CA GLY A 45 2.21 20.92 -3.73
C GLY A 45 3.46 21.39 -4.49
N GLU A 46 4.34 22.17 -3.84
CA GLU A 46 5.63 22.58 -4.45
C GLU A 46 6.53 21.37 -4.69
N ILE A 47 6.61 20.42 -3.75
CA ILE A 47 7.41 19.21 -3.89
C ILE A 47 6.93 18.37 -5.06
N ALA A 48 5.62 18.11 -5.15
CA ALA A 48 5.04 17.39 -6.29
C ALA A 48 5.35 18.12 -7.62
N THR A 49 5.21 19.44 -7.64
CA THR A 49 5.49 20.27 -8.82
C THR A 49 6.95 20.22 -9.24
N ILE A 50 7.87 20.29 -8.27
CA ILE A 50 9.33 20.20 -8.54
C ILE A 50 9.66 18.87 -9.16
N LEU A 51 9.17 17.78 -8.58
CA LEU A 51 9.39 16.43 -9.08
C LEU A 51 8.80 16.24 -10.49
N LEU A 52 7.56 16.68 -10.73
CA LEU A 52 6.94 16.60 -12.06
C LEU A 52 7.72 17.41 -13.11
N LYS A 53 8.18 18.60 -12.78
CA LYS A 53 9.00 19.44 -13.68
C LYS A 53 10.35 18.82 -14.00
N LYS A 54 11.05 18.27 -13.00
CA LYS A 54 12.35 17.62 -13.15
C LYS A 54 12.29 16.50 -14.20
N TYR A 55 11.24 15.70 -14.17
CA TYR A 55 11.03 14.58 -15.09
C TYR A 55 10.22 14.93 -16.33
N ASN A 56 10.00 16.24 -16.59
CA ASN A 56 9.26 16.75 -17.76
C ASN A 56 7.86 16.12 -17.93
N LEU A 57 7.18 15.84 -16.82
CA LEU A 57 5.83 15.24 -16.75
C LEU A 57 4.73 16.30 -16.87
N LYS A 58 4.70 16.99 -18.02
CA LYS A 58 3.76 18.09 -18.29
C LYS A 58 2.30 17.65 -18.40
N ASP A 59 2.07 16.39 -18.75
CA ASP A 59 0.72 15.82 -18.95
C ASP A 59 0.04 15.42 -17.64
N ILE A 60 0.82 15.38 -16.54
CA ILE A 60 0.30 15.01 -15.23
C ILE A 60 -0.23 16.25 -14.51
N LYS A 61 -1.52 16.19 -14.17
CA LYS A 61 -2.21 17.25 -13.42
C LYS A 61 -2.02 17.07 -11.93
N LEU A 62 -1.95 18.19 -11.22
CA LEU A 62 -1.93 18.20 -9.75
C LEU A 62 -3.16 18.97 -9.28
N GLU A 63 -4.09 18.28 -8.63
CA GLU A 63 -5.37 18.83 -8.19
C GLU A 63 -5.53 18.79 -6.68
N LYS A 64 -6.16 19.84 -6.15
CA LYS A 64 -6.56 19.90 -4.74
C LYS A 64 -7.93 19.27 -4.55
N ILE A 65 -8.08 18.50 -3.48
CA ILE A 65 -9.36 17.90 -3.10
C ILE A 65 -9.78 18.32 -1.69
N SER A 66 -11.08 18.33 -1.46
CA SER A 66 -11.65 18.57 -0.14
C SER A 66 -11.49 17.36 0.78
N GLY A 67 -11.39 17.61 2.07
CA GLY A 67 -11.24 16.60 3.11
C GLY A 67 -9.83 16.61 3.70
N LYS A 68 -9.68 16.05 4.91
CA LYS A 68 -8.40 16.01 5.61
C LYS A 68 -7.60 14.78 5.21
N GLU A 69 -6.31 14.99 4.95
CA GLU A 69 -5.30 13.92 4.77
C GLU A 69 -5.65 12.90 3.68
N ARG A 70 -6.34 13.35 2.62
CA ARG A 70 -6.65 12.51 1.47
C ARG A 70 -5.59 12.68 0.40
N TYR A 71 -5.16 11.58 -0.16
CA TYR A 71 -4.27 11.55 -1.31
C TYR A 71 -4.53 10.28 -2.13
N PHE A 72 -4.54 10.44 -3.43
CA PHE A 72 -4.58 9.33 -4.38
C PHE A 72 -4.14 9.83 -5.75
N PHE A 73 -3.98 8.93 -6.68
CA PHE A 73 -3.64 9.28 -8.05
C PHE A 73 -4.43 8.42 -9.04
N THR A 74 -4.64 8.97 -10.23
CA THR A 74 -5.20 8.30 -11.40
C THR A 74 -4.13 8.13 -12.47
N SER A 75 -4.52 7.77 -13.70
CA SER A 75 -3.58 7.61 -14.82
C SER A 75 -2.79 8.87 -15.19
N ASP A 76 -3.34 10.05 -14.92
CA ASP A 76 -2.84 11.36 -15.38
C ASP A 76 -2.98 12.49 -14.35
N THR A 77 -3.50 12.21 -13.16
CA THR A 77 -3.78 13.23 -12.16
C THR A 77 -3.38 12.77 -10.76
N ILE A 78 -2.71 13.67 -10.03
CA ILE A 78 -2.38 13.53 -8.61
C ILE A 78 -3.37 14.37 -7.82
N TYR A 79 -4.01 13.76 -6.83
CA TYR A 79 -4.97 14.41 -5.94
C TYR A 79 -4.39 14.51 -4.54
N LEU A 80 -4.26 15.74 -4.04
CA LEU A 80 -3.81 16.02 -2.68
C LEU A 80 -4.87 16.87 -1.97
N SER A 81 -5.19 16.51 -0.73
CA SER A 81 -6.03 17.37 0.10
C SER A 81 -5.36 18.73 0.35
N GLU A 82 -6.17 19.75 0.63
CA GLU A 82 -5.67 21.10 0.79
C GLU A 82 -4.64 21.25 1.91
N ASP A 83 -4.80 20.49 3.00
CA ASP A 83 -3.86 20.45 4.12
C ASP A 83 -2.51 19.84 3.73
N ILE A 84 -2.47 18.79 2.91
CA ILE A 84 -1.22 18.21 2.38
C ILE A 84 -0.61 19.12 1.31
N TYR A 85 -1.43 19.65 0.41
CA TYR A 85 -0.96 20.50 -0.69
C TYR A 85 -0.24 21.76 -0.18
N SER A 86 -0.79 22.42 0.84
CA SER A 86 -0.25 23.64 1.45
C SER A 86 0.62 23.38 2.68
N GLY A 87 0.61 22.19 3.20
CA GLY A 87 1.38 21.77 4.37
C GLY A 87 2.89 21.70 4.08
N LYS A 88 3.68 21.93 5.13
CA LYS A 88 5.16 22.01 5.06
C LYS A 88 5.83 21.01 5.99
N THR A 89 5.08 20.02 6.46
CA THR A 89 5.61 19.03 7.41
C THR A 89 6.32 17.88 6.69
N LEU A 90 7.11 17.12 7.45
CA LEU A 90 7.72 15.89 6.93
C LEU A 90 6.69 14.89 6.43
N TYR A 91 5.48 14.86 7.04
CA TYR A 91 4.38 14.05 6.55
C TYR A 91 3.89 14.50 5.17
N ASP A 92 3.65 15.82 4.99
CA ASP A 92 3.16 16.36 3.73
C ASP A 92 4.18 16.14 2.60
N THR A 93 5.47 16.30 2.91
CA THR A 93 6.58 15.96 2.01
C THR A 93 6.58 14.51 1.61
N ALA A 94 6.46 13.61 2.59
CA ALA A 94 6.45 12.17 2.34
C ALA A 94 5.28 11.75 1.44
N VAL A 95 4.07 12.23 1.73
CA VAL A 95 2.87 11.92 0.96
C VAL A 95 2.96 12.46 -0.46
N SER A 96 3.39 13.71 -0.62
CA SER A 96 3.53 14.34 -1.95
C SER A 96 4.55 13.62 -2.82
N ALA A 97 5.69 13.26 -2.26
CA ALA A 97 6.70 12.49 -2.96
C ALA A 97 6.20 11.07 -3.31
N TYR A 98 5.55 10.39 -2.37
CA TYR A 98 4.99 9.05 -2.57
C TYR A 98 3.94 9.01 -3.69
N THR A 99 3.04 9.99 -3.75
CA THR A 99 2.00 10.07 -4.78
C THR A 99 2.52 10.48 -6.15
N THR A 100 3.63 11.22 -6.21
CA THR A 100 4.25 11.66 -7.47
C THR A 100 5.15 10.59 -8.08
N TYR A 101 5.80 9.79 -7.25
CA TYR A 101 6.83 8.86 -7.67
C TYR A 101 6.37 7.76 -8.66
N PRO A 102 5.15 7.21 -8.64
CA PRO A 102 4.67 6.28 -9.64
C PRO A 102 4.72 6.81 -11.06
N PHE A 103 4.51 8.12 -11.25
CA PHE A 103 4.60 8.76 -12.56
C PHE A 103 6.05 8.88 -13.04
N ILE A 104 6.98 9.20 -12.13
CA ILE A 104 8.41 9.26 -12.41
C ILE A 104 8.92 7.89 -12.84
N LYS A 105 8.62 6.87 -12.07
CA LYS A 105 8.99 5.48 -12.37
C LYS A 105 8.43 5.00 -13.70
N LYS A 106 7.24 5.46 -14.10
CA LYS A 106 6.59 5.13 -15.37
C LYS A 106 7.41 5.58 -16.58
N ILE A 107 8.23 6.62 -16.45
CA ILE A 107 9.15 7.05 -17.52
C ILE A 107 10.37 6.14 -17.59
N GLU A 108 10.97 5.84 -16.43
CA GLU A 108 12.20 5.06 -16.35
C GLU A 108 12.01 3.61 -16.79
N SER A 109 10.85 3.02 -16.54
CA SER A 109 10.58 1.64 -16.90
C SER A 109 9.10 1.37 -17.21
N LYS A 110 8.63 1.91 -18.33
CA LYS A 110 7.25 1.82 -18.82
C LYS A 110 6.69 0.38 -18.83
N TYR A 111 7.52 -0.60 -19.15
CA TYR A 111 7.13 -2.01 -19.19
C TYR A 111 6.97 -2.61 -17.77
N LEU A 112 7.89 -2.31 -16.87
CA LEU A 112 7.88 -2.89 -15.52
C LEU A 112 6.66 -2.40 -14.73
N ILE A 113 6.32 -1.13 -14.85
CA ILE A 113 5.18 -0.57 -14.10
C ILE A 113 3.86 -1.06 -14.64
N LYS A 114 3.69 -1.06 -15.97
CA LYS A 114 2.48 -1.63 -16.56
C LYS A 114 2.33 -3.11 -16.16
N PHE A 115 3.44 -3.83 -16.06
CA PHE A 115 3.45 -5.19 -15.54
C PHE A 115 3.04 -5.24 -14.06
N LEU A 116 3.58 -4.37 -13.19
CA LEU A 116 3.25 -4.32 -11.77
C LEU A 116 1.80 -3.88 -11.51
N GLU A 117 1.29 -2.89 -12.25
CA GLU A 117 -0.12 -2.46 -12.20
C GLU A 117 -1.06 -3.60 -12.62
N ASN A 118 -0.75 -4.27 -13.73
CA ASN A 118 -1.51 -5.43 -14.20
C ASN A 118 -1.43 -6.59 -13.19
N LEU A 119 -0.25 -6.83 -12.61
CA LEU A 119 -0.04 -7.87 -11.62
C LEU A 119 -0.84 -7.58 -10.33
N SER A 120 -0.82 -6.34 -9.84
CA SER A 120 -1.62 -5.94 -8.67
C SER A 120 -3.13 -6.13 -8.91
N SER A 121 -3.62 -5.76 -10.11
CA SER A 121 -5.00 -6.00 -10.48
C SER A 121 -5.31 -7.49 -10.61
N PHE A 122 -4.44 -8.25 -11.24
CA PHE A 122 -4.56 -9.70 -11.37
C PHE A 122 -4.60 -10.39 -10.01
N LEU A 123 -3.78 -9.96 -9.05
CA LEU A 123 -3.75 -10.52 -7.71
C LEU A 123 -5.07 -10.34 -6.95
N LYS A 124 -5.74 -9.19 -7.11
CA LYS A 124 -7.08 -8.99 -6.52
C LYS A 124 -8.09 -10.02 -7.01
N TYR A 125 -8.09 -10.28 -8.31
CA TYR A 125 -8.95 -11.32 -8.90
C TYR A 125 -8.52 -12.73 -8.50
N THR A 126 -7.21 -13.01 -8.42
CA THR A 126 -6.67 -14.31 -7.97
C THR A 126 -7.12 -14.62 -6.54
N ILE A 127 -7.11 -13.63 -5.65
CA ILE A 127 -7.57 -13.77 -4.27
C ILE A 127 -9.07 -14.08 -4.24
N LEU A 128 -9.88 -13.29 -4.96
CA LEU A 128 -11.33 -13.50 -5.03
C LEU A 128 -11.65 -14.88 -5.59
N PHE A 129 -10.96 -15.29 -6.66
CA PHE A 129 -11.15 -16.58 -7.31
C PHE A 129 -10.72 -17.74 -6.42
N GLY A 130 -9.60 -17.60 -5.71
CA GLY A 130 -9.10 -18.57 -4.74
C GLY A 130 -10.14 -18.84 -3.63
N TYR A 131 -10.73 -17.79 -3.07
CA TYR A 131 -11.80 -17.95 -2.09
C TYR A 131 -13.04 -18.60 -2.67
N SER A 132 -13.49 -18.18 -3.86
CA SER A 132 -14.66 -18.78 -4.51
C SER A 132 -14.48 -20.28 -4.76
N ILE A 133 -13.28 -20.70 -5.19
CA ILE A 133 -12.95 -22.12 -5.41
C ILE A 133 -12.95 -22.90 -4.09
N ILE A 134 -12.44 -22.32 -2.99
CA ILE A 134 -12.48 -22.97 -1.67
C ILE A 134 -13.93 -23.18 -1.24
N VAL A 135 -14.78 -22.15 -1.35
CA VAL A 135 -16.21 -22.27 -0.99
C VAL A 135 -16.89 -23.36 -1.80
N LEU A 136 -16.69 -23.36 -3.11
CA LEU A 136 -17.26 -24.41 -3.98
C LEU A 136 -16.74 -25.80 -3.62
N GLY A 137 -15.43 -25.93 -3.36
CA GLY A 137 -14.82 -27.20 -2.97
C GLY A 137 -15.38 -27.75 -1.65
N LEU A 138 -15.67 -26.86 -0.71
CA LEU A 138 -16.27 -27.23 0.58
C LEU A 138 -17.76 -27.55 0.42
N SER A 139 -18.52 -26.75 -0.34
CA SER A 139 -19.95 -26.98 -0.57
C SER A 139 -20.25 -28.29 -1.33
N PHE A 140 -19.34 -28.72 -2.21
CA PHE A 140 -19.48 -29.96 -2.98
C PHE A 140 -18.63 -31.13 -2.45
N GLU A 141 -17.97 -30.93 -1.28
CA GLU A 141 -17.07 -31.92 -0.66
C GLU A 141 -15.91 -32.38 -1.57
N ILE A 142 -15.49 -31.53 -2.52
CA ILE A 142 -14.41 -31.82 -3.46
C ILE A 142 -13.07 -31.31 -2.92
N SER A 143 -12.33 -32.17 -2.21
CA SER A 143 -11.04 -31.82 -1.55
C SER A 143 -10.02 -31.21 -2.53
N ASN A 144 -9.98 -31.66 -3.78
CA ASN A 144 -9.04 -31.13 -4.78
C ASN A 144 -9.28 -29.65 -5.10
N LEU A 145 -10.56 -29.22 -5.14
CA LEU A 145 -10.90 -27.80 -5.34
C LEU A 145 -10.43 -26.96 -4.16
N VAL A 146 -10.59 -27.42 -2.94
CA VAL A 146 -10.10 -26.72 -1.73
C VAL A 146 -8.60 -26.50 -1.82
N TRP A 147 -7.83 -27.53 -2.20
CA TRP A 147 -6.37 -27.40 -2.36
C TRP A 147 -5.97 -26.43 -3.47
N ILE A 148 -6.66 -26.43 -4.60
CA ILE A 148 -6.43 -25.47 -5.70
C ILE A 148 -6.64 -24.05 -5.20
N GLY A 149 -7.74 -23.78 -4.49
CA GLY A 149 -8.00 -22.47 -3.91
C GLY A 149 -6.93 -22.03 -2.91
N ILE A 150 -6.45 -22.94 -2.04
CA ILE A 150 -5.35 -22.66 -1.09
C ILE A 150 -4.06 -22.31 -1.84
N TYR A 151 -3.68 -23.05 -2.89
CA TYR A 151 -2.50 -22.73 -3.69
C TYR A 151 -2.59 -21.36 -4.37
N LEU A 152 -3.75 -20.98 -4.86
CA LEU A 152 -3.97 -19.63 -5.43
C LEU A 152 -3.78 -18.54 -4.37
N LEU A 153 -4.27 -18.72 -3.15
CA LEU A 153 -4.09 -17.76 -2.07
C LEU A 153 -2.62 -17.67 -1.62
N VAL A 154 -1.91 -18.80 -1.52
CA VAL A 154 -0.48 -18.82 -1.20
C VAL A 154 0.33 -18.11 -2.28
N PHE A 155 0.04 -18.37 -3.55
CA PHE A 155 0.66 -17.68 -4.67
C PHE A 155 0.43 -16.17 -4.61
N ALA A 156 -0.83 -15.75 -4.39
CA ALA A 156 -1.17 -14.34 -4.25
C ALA A 156 -0.45 -13.69 -3.06
N PHE A 157 -0.31 -14.40 -1.94
CA PHE A 157 0.41 -13.91 -0.77
C PHE A 157 1.91 -13.69 -1.06
N ILE A 158 2.58 -14.68 -1.64
CA ILE A 158 4.01 -14.59 -2.00
C ILE A 158 4.24 -13.44 -2.98
N THR A 159 3.37 -13.28 -3.97
CA THR A 159 3.49 -12.21 -4.97
C THR A 159 3.26 -10.83 -4.35
N ASN A 160 2.29 -10.68 -3.43
CA ASN A 160 2.09 -9.44 -2.69
C ASN A 160 3.28 -9.09 -1.79
N LEU A 161 3.90 -10.09 -1.15
CA LEU A 161 5.12 -9.90 -0.37
C LEU A 161 6.28 -9.41 -1.24
N TRP A 162 6.43 -9.97 -2.44
CA TRP A 162 7.44 -9.51 -3.40
C TRP A 162 7.19 -8.07 -3.85
N LEU A 163 5.94 -7.71 -4.18
CA LEU A 163 5.56 -6.32 -4.51
C LEU A 163 5.90 -5.36 -3.37
N PHE A 164 5.61 -5.74 -2.13
CA PHE A 164 5.96 -4.95 -0.95
C PHE A 164 7.47 -4.71 -0.82
N LEU A 165 8.29 -5.71 -1.08
CA LEU A 165 9.75 -5.55 -1.06
C LEU A 165 10.23 -4.57 -2.14
N GLU A 166 9.61 -4.58 -3.33
CA GLU A 166 9.88 -3.61 -4.40
C GLU A 166 9.45 -2.19 -4.01
N GLU A 167 8.28 -2.00 -3.39
CA GLU A 167 7.85 -0.70 -2.88
C GLU A 167 8.78 -0.15 -1.79
N ASN A 168 9.34 -0.99 -0.92
CA ASN A 168 10.33 -0.55 0.07
C ASN A 168 11.66 -0.06 -0.58
N LYS A 169 12.05 -0.60 -1.73
CA LYS A 169 13.18 -0.06 -2.49
C LYS A 169 12.88 1.36 -3.00
N LEU A 170 11.62 1.63 -3.38
CA LEU A 170 11.17 2.96 -3.79
C LEU A 170 11.38 4.01 -2.70
N THR A 171 11.12 3.67 -1.45
CA THR A 171 11.35 4.59 -0.32
C THR A 171 12.77 5.14 -0.34
N ARG A 172 13.76 4.29 -0.57
CA ARG A 172 15.18 4.70 -0.60
C ARG A 172 15.47 5.62 -1.77
N LEU A 173 14.91 5.31 -2.95
CA LEU A 173 15.09 6.11 -4.16
C LEU A 173 14.45 7.49 -4.00
N ILE A 174 13.21 7.57 -3.52
CA ILE A 174 12.52 8.83 -3.23
C ILE A 174 13.35 9.71 -2.29
N VAL A 175 13.86 9.13 -1.21
CA VAL A 175 14.64 9.90 -0.22
C VAL A 175 15.98 10.37 -0.77
N MET A 176 16.66 9.55 -1.58
CA MET A 176 17.89 9.94 -2.24
C MET A 176 17.64 11.12 -3.19
N GLU A 177 16.58 11.05 -3.97
CA GLU A 177 16.22 12.07 -4.93
C GLU A 177 15.84 13.40 -4.29
N LEU A 178 15.02 13.37 -3.23
CA LEU A 178 14.64 14.57 -2.48
C LEU A 178 15.86 15.24 -1.81
N ARG A 179 16.86 14.45 -1.44
CA ARG A 179 18.11 14.97 -0.91
C ARG A 179 18.98 15.60 -2.00
N ASP A 180 19.15 14.90 -3.13
CA ASP A 180 20.01 15.36 -4.22
C ASP A 180 19.46 16.64 -4.88
N ASP A 181 18.16 16.85 -4.83
CA ASP A 181 17.47 18.08 -5.24
C ASP A 181 17.43 19.17 -4.16
N GLU A 182 18.14 18.98 -3.05
CA GLU A 182 18.15 19.91 -1.92
C GLU A 182 16.73 20.22 -1.39
N ILE A 183 15.78 19.29 -1.52
CA ILE A 183 14.40 19.44 -1.02
C ILE A 183 14.32 19.12 0.48
N ILE A 184 15.25 18.30 0.99
CA ILE A 184 15.35 17.92 2.40
C ILE A 184 16.79 18.03 2.90
N ASP A 185 16.95 18.33 4.19
CA ASP A 185 18.25 18.29 4.87
C ASP A 185 18.68 16.83 5.15
N ILE A 186 19.98 16.62 5.26
CA ILE A 186 20.61 15.34 5.63
C ILE A 186 20.02 14.80 6.95
N LYS A 187 19.74 15.69 7.91
CA LYS A 187 19.16 15.35 9.22
C LYS A 187 17.72 14.83 9.11
N GLU A 188 17.00 15.20 8.08
CA GLU A 188 15.60 14.82 7.85
C GLU A 188 15.47 13.47 7.12
N LYS A 189 16.56 13.02 6.47
CA LYS A 189 16.60 11.79 5.68
C LYS A 189 16.04 10.56 6.43
N GLU A 190 16.51 10.34 7.66
CA GLU A 190 16.08 9.19 8.45
C GLU A 190 14.59 9.28 8.82
N SER A 191 14.13 10.47 9.19
CA SER A 191 12.74 10.74 9.56
C SER A 191 11.81 10.55 8.37
N LEU A 192 12.19 11.05 7.20
CA LEU A 192 11.44 10.90 5.96
C LEU A 192 11.40 9.44 5.51
N THR A 193 12.52 8.71 5.59
CA THR A 193 12.57 7.27 5.32
C THR A 193 11.60 6.49 6.21
N LYS A 194 11.59 6.79 7.51
CA LYS A 194 10.67 6.15 8.47
C LYS A 194 9.21 6.47 8.15
N MET A 195 8.91 7.70 7.73
CA MET A 195 7.54 8.09 7.37
C MET A 195 7.08 7.40 6.08
N LEU A 196 7.87 7.44 5.02
CA LEU A 196 7.58 6.75 3.75
C LEU A 196 7.39 5.25 3.95
N SER A 197 8.30 4.59 4.68
CA SER A 197 8.15 3.17 4.98
C SER A 197 6.85 2.87 5.74
N SER A 198 6.39 3.76 6.62
CA SER A 198 5.12 3.54 7.32
C SER A 198 3.89 3.77 6.45
N ILE A 199 3.94 4.63 5.44
CA ILE A 199 2.88 4.77 4.43
C ILE A 199 2.73 3.47 3.64
N ILE A 200 3.85 2.90 3.19
CA ILE A 200 3.86 1.61 2.48
C ILE A 200 3.37 0.47 3.39
N ASN A 201 3.85 0.42 4.63
CA ASN A 201 3.43 -0.60 5.60
C ASN A 201 1.93 -0.54 5.89
N LEU A 202 1.32 0.65 5.88
CA LEU A 202 -0.13 0.79 6.03
C LEU A 202 -0.90 0.16 4.86
N SER A 203 -0.40 0.29 3.64
CA SER A 203 -0.99 -0.37 2.46
C SER A 203 -0.98 -1.88 2.61
N VAL A 204 0.13 -2.45 3.12
CA VAL A 204 0.23 -3.90 3.41
C VAL A 204 -0.71 -4.31 4.55
N ALA A 205 -0.78 -3.53 5.62
CA ALA A 205 -1.71 -3.79 6.72
C ALA A 205 -3.16 -3.86 6.23
N SER A 206 -3.56 -2.96 5.35
CA SER A 206 -4.89 -2.95 4.72
C SER A 206 -5.13 -4.20 3.87
N LEU A 207 -4.15 -4.62 3.07
CA LEU A 207 -4.26 -5.85 2.28
C LEU A 207 -4.42 -7.08 3.17
N VAL A 208 -3.57 -7.23 4.19
CA VAL A 208 -3.63 -8.36 5.14
C VAL A 208 -4.97 -8.37 5.87
N PHE A 209 -5.46 -7.22 6.33
CA PHE A 209 -6.75 -7.10 7.00
C PHE A 209 -7.92 -7.50 6.09
N ASN A 210 -7.93 -7.05 4.83
CA ASN A 210 -8.98 -7.38 3.87
C ASN A 210 -9.00 -8.88 3.54
N LEU A 211 -7.84 -9.51 3.37
CA LEU A 211 -7.70 -10.95 3.18
C LEU A 211 -8.28 -11.73 4.36
N THR A 212 -7.90 -11.32 5.57
CA THR A 212 -8.35 -11.96 6.82
C THR A 212 -9.85 -11.82 7.01
N SER A 213 -10.41 -10.64 6.78
CA SER A 213 -11.85 -10.38 6.87
C SER A 213 -12.66 -11.22 5.87
N SER A 214 -12.14 -11.41 4.67
CA SER A 214 -12.76 -12.28 3.67
C SER A 214 -12.73 -13.74 4.09
N PHE A 215 -11.61 -14.21 4.64
CA PHE A 215 -11.46 -15.56 5.16
C PHE A 215 -12.43 -15.85 6.33
N GLN A 216 -12.55 -14.89 7.25
CA GLN A 216 -13.50 -15.01 8.37
C GLN A 216 -14.95 -15.12 7.90
N LYS A 217 -15.35 -14.39 6.86
CA LYS A 217 -16.70 -14.53 6.27
C LYS A 217 -16.95 -15.93 5.73
N ILE A 218 -15.96 -16.52 5.07
CA ILE A 218 -16.06 -17.89 4.54
C ILE A 218 -16.22 -18.90 5.68
N ILE A 219 -15.39 -18.79 6.73
CA ILE A 219 -15.51 -19.68 7.90
C ILE A 219 -16.89 -19.56 8.53
N ASN A 220 -17.43 -18.34 8.68
CA ASN A 220 -18.77 -18.16 9.25
C ASN A 220 -19.88 -18.76 8.40
N ILE A 221 -19.78 -18.69 7.06
CA ILE A 221 -20.74 -19.34 6.16
C ILE A 221 -20.71 -20.86 6.38
N LEU A 222 -19.52 -21.46 6.43
CA LEU A 222 -19.36 -22.90 6.61
C LEU A 222 -19.82 -23.42 7.97
N ILE A 223 -19.71 -22.60 9.02
CA ILE A 223 -20.20 -22.99 10.36
C ILE A 223 -21.74 -22.93 10.41
N ASN A 224 -22.35 -21.92 9.78
CA ASN A 224 -23.81 -21.77 9.79
C ASN A 224 -24.56 -22.73 8.87
N ASP A 225 -23.88 -23.32 7.89
CA ASP A 225 -24.46 -24.38 7.04
C ASP A 225 -24.44 -25.77 7.71
N GLU A 226 -23.81 -25.92 8.89
CA GLU A 226 -23.78 -27.16 9.71
C GLU A 226 -24.86 -27.18 10.82
N GLU A 227 -25.67 -26.11 11.01
CA GLU A 227 -26.84 -26.03 11.89
C GLU A 227 -28.15 -26.21 11.08
#